data_24c30cbd674ab376c9e07e5d81f375aa
#
_entry.id   24c30cbd674ab376c9e07e5d81f375aa
#
_cell.length_a   1.000
_cell.length_b   1.000
_cell.length_c   1.000
_cell.angle_alpha   90.00
_cell.angle_beta   90.00
_cell.angle_gamma   90.00
#
_symmetry.space_group_name_H-M   'P 1'
#
loop_
_entity.id
_entity.type
_entity.pdbx_description
1 polymer ?
#
loop_
_entity_poly.entity_id
_entity_poly.type
_entity_poly.pdbx_seq_one_letter_code
_entity_poly.pdbx_strand_id
1 'polypeptide(L)'
;DLTGSITALSEKDFNKGANQTPENLLQGKVAGVNISTGGSPGAGSTIRIRGGASLGAKNDPLIVLDGLPIDNNTPGGATSILSSINPNDIESFSVLKDASASAIYGSRASNGVIVIATKKGGKKLQVQYTAKTSYNTVDKLIDVYGADEFREMVKALNDPSATALLGTSNTNWQKEIFHNTVSFDNSISVRGNLLNKIPSRLSFGYMDNPGILKTSNFQRTTAAVSLNPVLWDKHLKLDFNANLSWVKNRFGYEDAISNALRMDPTQAVYDDTSANGKTIPFGGYFEWLQPGGDLNLLTARN
;
A
#
# COMPACT_ATOMS: atom_id res chain seq x y z
N ASP A 1 -19.19 26.81 -20.09
CA ASP A 1 -19.49 25.38 -20.24
C ASP A 1 -18.19 24.59 -20.41
N LEU A 2 -17.85 23.82 -19.39
CA LEU A 2 -16.75 22.88 -19.47
C LEU A 2 -17.21 21.68 -20.29
N THR A 3 -16.82 21.63 -21.57
CA THR A 3 -17.17 20.56 -22.49
C THR A 3 -16.35 19.26 -22.28
N GLY A 4 -15.47 19.22 -21.26
CA GLY A 4 -14.67 18.08 -20.92
C GLY A 4 -15.25 17.28 -19.74
N SER A 5 -15.07 15.94 -19.75
CA SER A 5 -15.47 15.08 -18.62
C SER A 5 -14.47 15.24 -17.47
N ILE A 6 -14.64 16.30 -16.67
CA ILE A 6 -13.87 16.59 -15.48
C ILE A 6 -14.69 16.18 -14.27
N THR A 7 -14.13 15.39 -13.38
CA THR A 7 -14.72 15.08 -12.07
C THR A 7 -13.86 15.69 -10.98
N ALA A 8 -14.42 16.61 -10.21
CA ALA A 8 -13.78 17.20 -9.04
C ALA A 8 -14.34 16.59 -7.76
N LEU A 9 -13.46 16.22 -6.84
CA LEU A 9 -13.79 15.71 -5.50
C LEU A 9 -13.12 16.59 -4.46
N SER A 10 -13.86 16.94 -3.43
CA SER A 10 -13.37 17.67 -2.26
C SER A 10 -13.27 16.76 -1.04
N GLU A 11 -12.70 17.26 0.04
CA GLU A 11 -12.55 16.51 1.31
C GLU A 11 -13.86 15.88 1.80
N LYS A 12 -15.01 16.48 1.49
CA LYS A 12 -16.34 15.98 1.88
C LYS A 12 -16.73 14.68 1.16
N ASP A 13 -16.19 14.50 -0.03
CA ASP A 13 -16.52 13.38 -0.93
C ASP A 13 -15.59 12.17 -0.69
N PHE A 14 -14.51 12.37 0.04
CA PHE A 14 -13.47 11.36 0.25
C PHE A 14 -13.97 10.16 1.07
N ASN A 15 -13.39 9.01 0.82
CA ASN A 15 -13.59 7.84 1.66
C ASN A 15 -13.04 8.11 3.08
N LYS A 16 -13.85 7.78 4.10
CA LYS A 16 -13.54 8.06 5.51
C LYS A 16 -12.91 6.86 6.24
N GLY A 17 -12.52 5.82 5.53
CA GLY A 17 -11.91 4.62 6.13
C GLY A 17 -10.44 4.79 6.50
N ALA A 18 -9.76 3.67 6.74
CA ALA A 18 -8.32 3.60 6.96
C ALA A 18 -7.59 3.81 5.62
N ASN A 19 -7.52 5.06 5.17
CA ASN A 19 -6.87 5.42 3.91
C ASN A 19 -5.37 5.55 4.13
N GLN A 20 -4.61 4.65 3.56
CA GLN A 20 -3.14 4.61 3.66
C GLN A 20 -2.48 5.53 2.62
N THR A 21 -3.10 5.61 1.45
CA THR A 21 -2.58 6.34 0.29
C THR A 21 -3.66 7.25 -0.30
N PRO A 22 -3.28 8.29 -1.06
CA PRO A 22 -4.23 9.21 -1.68
C PRO A 22 -5.27 8.54 -2.57
N GLU A 23 -4.90 7.50 -3.29
CA GLU A 23 -5.80 6.80 -4.20
C GLU A 23 -6.96 6.11 -3.47
N ASN A 24 -6.77 5.71 -2.22
CA ASN A 24 -7.84 5.13 -1.39
C ASN A 24 -8.99 6.13 -1.15
N LEU A 25 -8.68 7.44 -1.15
CA LEU A 25 -9.69 8.51 -1.02
C LEU A 25 -10.63 8.56 -2.22
N LEU A 26 -10.13 8.15 -3.40
CA LEU A 26 -10.85 8.20 -4.68
C LEU A 26 -11.59 6.91 -5.01
N GLN A 27 -11.25 5.80 -4.37
CA GLN A 27 -11.75 4.49 -4.73
C GLN A 27 -13.27 4.42 -4.71
N GLY A 28 -13.88 4.08 -5.85
CA GLY A 28 -15.32 4.01 -6.02
C GLY A 28 -16.06 5.36 -6.09
N LYS A 29 -15.34 6.51 -6.09
CA LYS A 29 -15.95 7.85 -6.10
C LYS A 29 -16.03 8.48 -7.49
N VAL A 30 -15.26 7.99 -8.45
CA VAL A 30 -15.17 8.59 -9.78
C VAL A 30 -15.59 7.58 -10.83
N ALA A 31 -16.68 7.85 -11.54
CA ALA A 31 -17.14 6.99 -12.62
C ALA A 31 -16.08 6.85 -13.71
N GLY A 32 -15.84 5.63 -14.21
CA GLY A 32 -14.81 5.35 -15.21
C GLY A 32 -13.38 5.35 -14.71
N VAL A 33 -13.16 5.44 -13.41
CA VAL A 33 -11.85 5.25 -12.77
C VAL A 33 -11.89 3.96 -11.95
N ASN A 34 -11.02 3.03 -12.32
CA ASN A 34 -10.82 1.81 -11.56
C ASN A 34 -9.51 1.90 -10.76
N ILE A 35 -9.59 1.65 -9.47
CA ILE A 35 -8.46 1.65 -8.56
C ILE A 35 -8.40 0.29 -7.89
N SER A 36 -7.36 -0.46 -8.19
CA SER A 36 -7.07 -1.75 -7.58
C SER A 36 -5.87 -1.59 -6.65
N THR A 37 -6.10 -1.76 -5.37
CA THR A 37 -5.07 -1.64 -4.34
C THR A 37 -4.38 -3.00 -4.13
N GLY A 38 -3.07 -2.99 -3.91
CA GLY A 38 -2.34 -4.16 -3.45
C GLY A 38 -2.76 -4.54 -2.02
N GLY A 39 -2.66 -5.83 -1.69
CA GLY A 39 -3.04 -6.33 -0.36
C GLY A 39 -2.02 -6.03 0.74
N SER A 40 -0.77 -5.75 0.38
CA SER A 40 0.31 -5.50 1.34
C SER A 40 0.32 -4.04 1.80
N PRO A 41 0.77 -3.75 3.05
CA PRO A 41 0.94 -2.39 3.52
C PRO A 41 1.86 -1.59 2.61
N GLY A 42 1.46 -0.35 2.29
CA GLY A 42 2.21 0.51 1.39
C GLY A 42 2.30 0.01 -0.07
N ALA A 43 1.59 -1.06 -0.41
CA ALA A 43 1.47 -1.48 -1.79
C ALA A 43 0.83 -0.35 -2.61
N GLY A 44 1.39 -0.06 -3.76
CA GLY A 44 0.83 0.89 -4.69
C GLY A 44 -0.51 0.41 -5.24
N SER A 45 -1.27 1.35 -5.77
CA SER A 45 -2.51 1.04 -6.46
C SER A 45 -2.31 1.13 -7.96
N THR A 46 -2.94 0.21 -8.68
CA THR A 46 -3.09 0.34 -10.13
C THR A 46 -4.30 1.21 -10.42
N ILE A 47 -4.09 2.32 -11.11
CA ILE A 47 -5.17 3.25 -11.47
C ILE A 47 -5.39 3.16 -12.97
N ARG A 48 -6.65 2.99 -13.39
CA ARG A 48 -7.04 2.97 -14.79
C ARG A 48 -8.21 3.92 -15.01
N ILE A 49 -8.08 4.79 -16.01
CA ILE A 49 -9.13 5.70 -16.45
C ILE A 49 -9.68 5.17 -17.77
N ARG A 50 -10.99 4.86 -17.82
CA ARG A 50 -11.66 4.31 -19.02
C ARG A 50 -11.08 2.99 -19.54
N GLY A 51 -10.42 2.20 -18.68
CA GLY A 51 -9.75 0.96 -19.07
C GLY A 51 -8.32 1.16 -19.52
N GLY A 52 -7.69 0.12 -20.09
CA GLY A 52 -6.35 0.19 -20.65
C GLY A 52 -6.39 0.51 -22.14
N ALA A 53 -5.68 1.53 -22.57
CA ALA A 53 -5.60 1.93 -23.98
C ALA A 53 -4.51 1.17 -24.74
N SER A 54 -3.53 0.56 -24.07
CA SER A 54 -2.37 -0.10 -24.69
C SER A 54 -2.11 -1.47 -24.08
N LEU A 55 -1.74 -2.42 -24.92
CA LEU A 55 -1.29 -3.76 -24.54
C LEU A 55 0.19 -3.80 -24.16
N GLY A 56 1.00 -2.88 -24.64
CA GLY A 56 2.45 -2.87 -24.46
C GLY A 56 3.03 -1.66 -23.72
N ALA A 57 2.25 -0.62 -23.47
CA ALA A 57 2.68 0.58 -22.75
C ALA A 57 2.03 0.69 -21.38
N LYS A 58 2.64 1.52 -20.50
CA LYS A 58 2.04 1.84 -19.20
C LYS A 58 0.69 2.52 -19.42
N ASN A 59 -0.33 2.03 -18.74
CA ASN A 59 -1.70 2.56 -18.80
C ASN A 59 -2.05 3.44 -17.57
N ASP A 60 -1.06 3.83 -16.79
CA ASP A 60 -1.28 4.67 -15.61
C ASP A 60 -1.53 6.12 -16.02
N PRO A 61 -2.48 6.82 -15.36
CA PRO A 61 -2.72 8.23 -15.59
C PRO A 61 -1.53 9.07 -15.11
N LEU A 62 -1.36 10.26 -15.70
CA LEU A 62 -0.41 11.24 -15.19
C LEU A 62 -0.89 11.78 -13.84
N ILE A 63 0.00 11.81 -12.87
CA ILE A 63 -0.25 12.45 -11.58
C ILE A 63 0.33 13.86 -11.60
N VAL A 64 -0.46 14.84 -11.19
CA VAL A 64 -0.04 16.24 -11.05
C VAL A 64 -0.30 16.67 -9.61
N LEU A 65 0.75 17.00 -8.87
CA LEU A 65 0.65 17.47 -7.49
C LEU A 65 0.95 18.97 -7.43
N ASP A 66 -0.01 19.76 -6.94
CA ASP A 66 0.08 21.23 -6.84
C ASP A 66 0.58 21.90 -8.13
N GLY A 67 0.14 21.38 -9.30
CA GLY A 67 0.51 21.89 -10.62
C GLY A 67 1.79 21.30 -11.21
N LEU A 68 2.55 20.48 -10.46
CA LEU A 68 3.76 19.82 -10.93
C LEU A 68 3.47 18.37 -11.36
N PRO A 69 3.74 18.01 -12.63
CA PRO A 69 3.65 16.61 -13.05
C PRO A 69 4.70 15.76 -12.34
N ILE A 70 4.25 14.69 -11.70
CA ILE A 70 5.12 13.73 -11.01
C ILE A 70 5.42 12.57 -11.96
N ASP A 71 6.68 12.12 -11.98
CA ASP A 71 7.04 10.89 -12.67
C ASP A 71 6.51 9.67 -11.92
N ASN A 72 5.78 8.81 -12.62
CA ASN A 72 5.28 7.55 -12.08
C ASN A 72 6.38 6.46 -11.98
N ASN A 73 7.61 6.77 -12.38
CA ASN A 73 8.75 5.89 -12.14
C ASN A 73 9.14 5.99 -10.66
N THR A 74 8.82 4.97 -9.91
CA THR A 74 9.19 4.91 -8.49
C THR A 74 10.68 4.60 -8.33
N PRO A 75 11.38 5.27 -7.40
CA PRO A 75 12.70 4.84 -6.98
C PRO A 75 12.67 3.38 -6.52
N GLY A 76 13.78 2.67 -6.72
CA GLY A 76 13.87 1.27 -6.30
C GLY A 76 13.45 1.08 -4.84
N GLY A 77 12.53 0.12 -4.61
CA GLY A 77 11.99 -0.17 -3.28
C GLY A 77 10.73 0.61 -2.88
N ALA A 78 10.27 1.59 -3.66
CA ALA A 78 8.97 2.22 -3.46
C ALA A 78 7.94 1.58 -4.40
N THR A 79 6.75 1.30 -3.89
CA THR A 79 5.65 0.70 -4.68
C THR A 79 4.87 1.73 -5.49
N SER A 80 4.76 2.95 -4.97
CA SER A 80 4.08 4.08 -5.63
C SER A 80 4.61 5.41 -5.06
N ILE A 81 4.75 6.41 -5.92
CA ILE A 81 5.07 7.77 -5.47
C ILE A 81 3.92 8.34 -4.60
N LEU A 82 2.69 7.94 -4.86
CA LEU A 82 1.52 8.37 -4.10
C LEU A 82 1.57 7.89 -2.65
N SER A 83 2.23 6.76 -2.36
CA SER A 83 2.39 6.27 -0.98
C SER A 83 3.24 7.21 -0.11
N SER A 84 4.02 8.11 -0.70
CA SER A 84 4.79 9.14 0.02
C SER A 84 3.96 10.34 0.45
N ILE A 85 2.76 10.53 -0.12
CA ILE A 85 1.89 11.67 0.16
C ILE A 85 0.96 11.34 1.32
N ASN A 86 0.84 12.25 2.29
CA ASN A 86 -0.11 12.09 3.38
C ASN A 86 -1.54 12.42 2.89
N PRO A 87 -2.49 11.45 2.93
CA PRO A 87 -3.87 11.69 2.53
C PRO A 87 -4.55 12.84 3.29
N ASN A 88 -4.14 13.10 4.54
CA ASN A 88 -4.71 14.16 5.38
C ASN A 88 -4.31 15.57 4.91
N ASP A 89 -3.28 15.69 4.06
CA ASP A 89 -2.83 16.96 3.48
C ASP A 89 -3.54 17.32 2.18
N ILE A 90 -4.38 16.44 1.64
CA ILE A 90 -5.05 16.64 0.37
C ILE A 90 -6.34 17.46 0.58
N GLU A 91 -6.52 18.49 -0.25
CA GLU A 91 -7.72 19.32 -0.30
C GLU A 91 -8.72 18.80 -1.33
N SER A 92 -8.24 18.47 -2.53
CA SER A 92 -9.10 18.06 -3.63
C SER A 92 -8.38 17.22 -4.67
N PHE A 93 -9.18 16.48 -5.43
CA PHE A 93 -8.77 15.81 -6.66
C PHE A 93 -9.58 16.34 -7.84
N SER A 94 -8.93 16.48 -8.98
CA SER A 94 -9.59 16.69 -10.27
C SER A 94 -9.14 15.62 -11.23
N VAL A 95 -10.06 14.81 -11.73
CA VAL A 95 -9.79 13.76 -12.69
C VAL A 95 -10.20 14.19 -14.07
N LEU A 96 -9.20 14.33 -14.96
CA LEU A 96 -9.36 14.71 -16.36
C LEU A 96 -9.35 13.43 -17.19
N LYS A 97 -10.50 13.10 -17.78
CA LYS A 97 -10.70 11.83 -18.50
C LYS A 97 -10.59 11.98 -20.02
N ASP A 98 -10.78 13.19 -20.53
CA ASP A 98 -10.79 13.44 -21.96
C ASP A 98 -9.46 13.99 -22.48
N ALA A 99 -9.14 13.64 -23.73
CA ALA A 99 -7.91 14.09 -24.39
C ALA A 99 -7.81 15.63 -24.47
N SER A 100 -8.92 16.32 -24.66
CA SER A 100 -8.95 17.79 -24.70
C SER A 100 -8.60 18.43 -23.36
N ALA A 101 -9.11 17.86 -22.26
CA ALA A 101 -8.80 18.33 -20.90
C ALA A 101 -7.37 17.99 -20.48
N SER A 102 -6.82 16.89 -21.01
CA SER A 102 -5.47 16.45 -20.73
C SER A 102 -4.40 17.04 -21.64
N ALA A 103 -4.80 17.70 -22.75
CA ALA A 103 -3.89 18.27 -23.75
C ALA A 103 -2.87 19.29 -23.17
N ILE A 104 -3.21 19.95 -22.07
CA ILE A 104 -2.34 20.89 -21.35
C ILE A 104 -1.04 20.20 -20.89
N TYR A 105 -1.10 18.89 -20.60
CA TYR A 105 0.01 18.09 -20.07
C TYR A 105 0.75 17.27 -21.14
N GLY A 106 0.36 17.40 -22.42
CA GLY A 106 0.99 16.76 -23.57
C GLY A 106 0.77 15.25 -23.62
N SER A 107 1.65 14.54 -24.34
CA SER A 107 1.53 13.09 -24.61
C SER A 107 1.52 12.21 -23.36
N ARG A 108 2.11 12.65 -22.26
CA ARG A 108 2.10 11.93 -20.99
C ARG A 108 0.69 11.80 -20.39
N ALA A 109 -0.25 12.61 -20.83
CA ALA A 109 -1.63 12.64 -20.36
C ALA A 109 -2.59 11.77 -21.19
N SER A 110 -2.08 10.96 -22.12
CA SER A 110 -2.89 10.11 -23.01
C SER A 110 -3.84 9.16 -22.26
N ASN A 111 -3.45 8.70 -21.05
CA ASN A 111 -4.25 7.82 -20.20
C ASN A 111 -5.09 8.59 -19.16
N GLY A 112 -5.26 9.91 -19.34
CA GLY A 112 -5.92 10.80 -18.39
C GLY A 112 -4.94 11.40 -17.38
N VAL A 113 -5.47 12.33 -16.58
CA VAL A 113 -4.70 13.06 -15.55
C VAL A 113 -5.45 13.07 -14.25
N ILE A 114 -4.74 12.84 -13.16
CA ILE A 114 -5.22 13.04 -11.80
C ILE A 114 -4.46 14.22 -11.20
N VAL A 115 -5.17 15.33 -11.03
CA VAL A 115 -4.62 16.52 -10.39
C VAL A 115 -4.95 16.46 -8.90
N ILE A 116 -3.93 16.55 -8.07
CA ILE A 116 -4.01 16.54 -6.61
C ILE A 116 -3.64 17.94 -6.12
N ALA A 117 -4.53 18.56 -5.37
CA ALA A 117 -4.25 19.83 -4.70
C ALA A 117 -4.10 19.60 -3.19
N THR A 118 -3.02 20.13 -2.62
CA THR A 118 -2.81 20.06 -1.16
C THR A 118 -3.44 21.26 -0.46
N LYS A 119 -3.72 21.07 0.84
CA LYS A 119 -4.30 22.11 1.69
C LYS A 119 -3.35 23.29 1.84
N LYS A 120 -3.84 24.47 1.55
CA LYS A 120 -3.07 25.74 1.62
C LYS A 120 -3.23 26.44 2.98
N GLY A 121 -2.44 27.48 3.15
CA GLY A 121 -2.52 28.39 4.28
C GLY A 121 -3.90 29.06 4.42
N GLY A 122 -4.23 29.47 5.63
CA GLY A 122 -5.51 30.09 5.96
C GLY A 122 -5.33 31.47 6.60
N LYS A 123 -6.40 32.29 6.59
CA LYS A 123 -6.40 33.60 7.25
C LYS A 123 -6.58 33.51 8.76
N LYS A 124 -7.33 32.51 9.24
CA LYS A 124 -7.61 32.27 10.66
C LYS A 124 -6.74 31.14 11.18
N LEU A 125 -6.27 31.28 12.41
CA LEU A 125 -5.56 30.21 13.09
C LEU A 125 -6.51 29.02 13.28
N GLN A 126 -6.11 27.87 12.77
CA GLN A 126 -6.80 26.61 12.96
C GLN A 126 -5.76 25.51 13.20
N VAL A 127 -6.00 24.71 14.22
CA VAL A 127 -5.24 23.54 14.54
C VAL A 127 -6.14 22.35 14.30
N GLN A 128 -5.66 21.40 13.50
CA GLN A 128 -6.37 20.14 13.24
C GLN A 128 -5.47 18.98 13.65
N TYR A 129 -5.98 18.13 14.50
CA TYR A 129 -5.36 16.86 14.84
C TYR A 129 -6.25 15.73 14.37
N THR A 130 -5.67 14.78 13.66
CA THR A 130 -6.35 13.58 13.17
C THR A 130 -5.61 12.37 13.71
N ALA A 131 -6.32 11.51 14.42
CA ALA A 131 -5.81 10.23 14.87
C ALA A 131 -6.73 9.12 14.35
N LYS A 132 -6.14 8.12 13.72
CA LYS A 132 -6.84 6.92 13.24
C LYS A 132 -6.11 5.70 13.78
N THR A 133 -6.86 4.79 14.34
CA THR A 133 -6.38 3.47 14.77
C THR A 133 -7.21 2.41 14.07
N SER A 134 -6.55 1.43 13.49
CA SER A 134 -7.23 0.33 12.79
C SER A 134 -6.72 -1.01 13.31
N TYR A 135 -7.62 -1.93 13.53
CA TYR A 135 -7.31 -3.32 13.83
C TYR A 135 -7.48 -4.14 12.56
N ASN A 136 -6.41 -4.81 12.16
CA ASN A 136 -6.37 -5.58 10.93
C ASN A 136 -6.31 -7.06 11.28
N THR A 137 -7.16 -7.85 10.65
CA THR A 137 -7.23 -9.31 10.83
C THR A 137 -7.47 -9.98 9.50
N VAL A 138 -7.16 -11.26 9.42
CA VAL A 138 -7.55 -12.10 8.27
C VAL A 138 -9.06 -12.33 8.34
N ASP A 139 -9.77 -12.02 7.28
CA ASP A 139 -11.21 -12.20 7.21
C ASP A 139 -11.56 -13.69 7.12
N LYS A 140 -10.93 -14.41 6.19
CA LYS A 140 -11.15 -15.84 5.98
C LYS A 140 -9.88 -16.52 5.52
N LEU A 141 -9.58 -17.67 6.11
CA LEU A 141 -8.58 -18.61 5.60
C LEU A 141 -9.21 -19.54 4.55
N ILE A 142 -8.38 -20.03 3.65
CA ILE A 142 -8.79 -21.02 2.68
C ILE A 142 -8.90 -22.38 3.38
N ASP A 143 -9.98 -23.11 3.14
CA ASP A 143 -10.14 -24.44 3.69
C ASP A 143 -9.18 -25.41 2.96
N VAL A 144 -8.32 -26.04 3.73
CA VAL A 144 -7.34 -27.03 3.31
C VAL A 144 -7.46 -28.27 4.21
N TYR A 145 -6.97 -29.40 3.76
CA TYR A 145 -6.94 -30.60 4.59
C TYR A 145 -6.18 -30.36 5.90
N GLY A 146 -6.79 -30.78 7.00
CA GLY A 146 -6.10 -30.87 8.29
C GLY A 146 -5.11 -32.04 8.31
N ALA A 147 -4.26 -32.09 9.34
CA ALA A 147 -3.22 -33.13 9.41
C ALA A 147 -3.79 -34.56 9.42
N ASP A 148 -4.91 -34.77 10.07
CA ASP A 148 -5.51 -36.12 10.14
C ASP A 148 -6.11 -36.56 8.80
N GLU A 149 -6.88 -35.66 8.17
CA GLU A 149 -7.42 -35.90 6.83
C GLU A 149 -6.31 -36.12 5.79
N PHE A 150 -5.24 -35.34 5.89
CA PHE A 150 -4.07 -35.49 5.03
C PHE A 150 -3.36 -36.85 5.24
N ARG A 151 -3.21 -37.30 6.50
CA ARG A 151 -2.65 -38.65 6.81
C ARG A 151 -3.52 -39.75 6.24
N GLU A 152 -4.84 -39.66 6.37
CA GLU A 152 -5.79 -40.66 5.81
C GLU A 152 -5.67 -40.69 4.28
N MET A 153 -5.62 -39.54 3.63
CA MET A 153 -5.46 -39.43 2.19
C MET A 153 -4.14 -40.08 1.72
N VAL A 154 -3.02 -39.76 2.36
CA VAL A 154 -1.71 -40.33 1.98
C VAL A 154 -1.68 -41.86 2.22
N LYS A 155 -2.22 -42.35 3.33
CA LYS A 155 -2.30 -43.79 3.61
C LYS A 155 -3.16 -44.52 2.57
N ALA A 156 -4.22 -43.90 2.07
CA ALA A 156 -5.09 -44.48 1.02
C ALA A 156 -4.36 -44.66 -0.32
N LEU A 157 -3.26 -43.97 -0.56
CA LEU A 157 -2.38 -44.15 -1.72
C LEU A 157 -1.64 -45.51 -1.71
N ASN A 158 -1.57 -46.16 -0.55
CA ASN A 158 -0.81 -47.41 -0.34
C ASN A 158 0.67 -47.30 -0.75
N ASP A 159 1.28 -46.12 -0.62
CA ASP A 159 2.68 -45.87 -0.88
C ASP A 159 3.43 -45.81 0.45
N PRO A 160 4.30 -46.78 0.77
CA PRO A 160 5.08 -46.77 2.00
C PRO A 160 6.06 -45.59 2.06
N SER A 161 6.57 -45.14 0.91
CA SER A 161 7.53 -44.03 0.85
C SER A 161 6.83 -42.71 1.22
N ALA A 162 5.64 -42.49 0.68
CA ALA A 162 4.84 -41.31 1.01
C ALA A 162 4.39 -41.33 2.50
N THR A 163 3.99 -42.52 2.98
CA THR A 163 3.57 -42.70 4.38
C THR A 163 4.70 -42.42 5.37
N ALA A 164 5.94 -42.81 5.03
CA ALA A 164 7.12 -42.58 5.86
C ALA A 164 7.50 -41.10 6.00
N LEU A 165 7.05 -40.23 5.11
CA LEU A 165 7.29 -38.78 5.15
C LEU A 165 6.31 -38.03 6.08
N LEU A 166 5.24 -38.69 6.51
CA LEU A 166 4.24 -38.05 7.36
C LEU A 166 4.81 -37.71 8.75
N GLY A 167 4.66 -36.49 9.14
CA GLY A 167 5.00 -36.04 10.49
C GLY A 167 3.90 -36.34 11.52
N THR A 168 4.19 -36.03 12.79
CA THR A 168 3.26 -36.24 13.92
C THR A 168 2.52 -34.96 14.33
N SER A 169 2.86 -33.82 13.77
CA SER A 169 2.30 -32.52 14.10
C SER A 169 0.92 -32.28 13.44
N ASN A 170 0.25 -31.21 13.88
CA ASN A 170 -0.97 -30.71 13.26
C ASN A 170 -0.82 -29.20 13.13
N THR A 171 -0.25 -28.77 11.99
CA THR A 171 0.14 -27.38 11.74
C THR A 171 -0.81 -26.75 10.73
N ASN A 172 -1.42 -25.65 11.13
CA ASN A 172 -2.13 -24.78 10.20
C ASN A 172 -1.20 -23.70 9.68
N TRP A 173 -0.54 -23.96 8.57
CA TRP A 173 0.46 -23.07 7.99
C TRP A 173 -0.05 -21.67 7.67
N GLN A 174 -1.34 -21.52 7.32
CA GLN A 174 -1.93 -20.20 7.11
C GLN A 174 -1.96 -19.37 8.42
N LYS A 175 -2.27 -19.99 9.57
CA LYS A 175 -2.22 -19.31 10.87
C LYS A 175 -0.79 -18.95 11.29
N GLU A 176 0.19 -19.73 10.83
CA GLU A 176 1.59 -19.46 11.14
C GLU A 176 2.16 -18.24 10.41
N ILE A 177 1.69 -17.96 9.20
CA ILE A 177 2.18 -16.81 8.41
C ILE A 177 1.43 -15.52 8.68
N PHE A 178 0.18 -15.60 9.17
CA PHE A 178 -0.63 -14.43 9.47
C PHE A 178 -0.65 -14.08 10.96
N HIS A 179 -0.90 -12.83 11.26
CA HIS A 179 -1.18 -12.34 12.61
C HIS A 179 -2.07 -11.11 12.57
N ASN A 180 -2.76 -10.86 13.67
CA ASN A 180 -3.55 -9.64 13.81
C ASN A 180 -2.63 -8.46 14.13
N THR A 181 -2.95 -7.29 13.59
CA THR A 181 -2.12 -6.09 13.76
C THR A 181 -2.95 -4.86 14.10
N VAL A 182 -2.29 -3.89 14.70
CA VAL A 182 -2.88 -2.57 14.96
C VAL A 182 -2.06 -1.53 14.20
N SER A 183 -2.73 -0.74 13.38
CA SER A 183 -2.12 0.38 12.66
C SER A 183 -2.54 1.71 13.24
N PHE A 184 -1.62 2.68 13.14
CA PHE A 184 -1.80 4.04 13.63
C PHE A 184 -1.50 5.04 12.51
N ASP A 185 -2.37 6.03 12.34
CA ASP A 185 -2.14 7.18 11.47
C ASP A 185 -2.48 8.45 12.27
N ASN A 186 -1.47 9.24 12.58
CA ASN A 186 -1.60 10.47 13.33
C ASN A 186 -1.09 11.63 12.49
N SER A 187 -1.87 12.70 12.39
CA SER A 187 -1.43 13.92 11.75
C SER A 187 -1.88 15.15 12.52
N ILE A 188 -1.01 16.14 12.57
CA ILE A 188 -1.31 17.45 13.11
C ILE A 188 -1.03 18.50 12.05
N SER A 189 -1.92 19.46 11.90
CA SER A 189 -1.67 20.60 11.04
C SER A 189 -2.12 21.89 11.70
N VAL A 190 -1.32 22.92 11.47
CA VAL A 190 -1.60 24.28 11.90
C VAL A 190 -1.64 25.15 10.67
N ARG A 191 -2.74 25.85 10.46
CA ARG A 191 -2.85 26.86 9.41
C ARG A 191 -3.26 28.19 10.00
N GLY A 192 -2.76 29.27 9.43
CA GLY A 192 -3.03 30.59 9.92
C GLY A 192 -2.39 31.65 9.05
N ASN A 193 -2.39 32.88 9.53
CA ASN A 193 -1.80 34.01 8.84
C ASN A 193 -0.52 34.46 9.57
N LEU A 194 0.63 34.00 9.07
CA LEU A 194 1.91 34.34 9.65
C LEU A 194 2.16 35.85 9.51
N LEU A 195 2.51 36.50 10.63
CA LEU A 195 2.70 37.95 10.70
C LEU A 195 1.52 38.78 10.18
N ASN A 196 0.29 38.22 10.24
CA ASN A 196 -0.92 38.82 9.71
C ASN A 196 -0.91 39.11 8.19
N LYS A 197 0.06 38.59 7.44
CA LYS A 197 0.26 38.91 6.01
C LYS A 197 0.38 37.69 5.13
N ILE A 198 0.89 36.59 5.67
CA ILE A 198 1.23 35.41 4.89
C ILE A 198 0.36 34.22 5.30
N PRO A 199 -0.67 33.86 4.52
CA PRO A 199 -1.39 32.63 4.75
C PRO A 199 -0.40 31.47 4.74
N SER A 200 -0.39 30.69 5.81
CA SER A 200 0.61 29.64 6.04
C SER A 200 -0.04 28.39 6.57
N ARG A 201 0.52 27.24 6.22
CA ARG A 201 0.18 25.95 6.79
C ARG A 201 1.45 25.15 7.08
N LEU A 202 1.47 24.52 8.22
CA LEU A 202 2.46 23.53 8.62
C LEU A 202 1.74 22.26 8.98
N SER A 203 2.18 21.12 8.49
CA SER A 203 1.66 19.83 8.88
C SER A 203 2.77 18.84 9.17
N PHE A 204 2.48 17.91 10.06
CA PHE A 204 3.30 16.77 10.40
C PHE A 204 2.42 15.53 10.51
N GLY A 205 2.86 14.43 9.92
CA GLY A 205 2.14 13.16 9.94
C GLY A 205 3.07 12.00 10.22
N TYR A 206 2.58 11.04 10.99
CA TYR A 206 3.24 9.76 11.24
C TYR A 206 2.25 8.62 11.11
N MET A 207 2.59 7.64 10.28
CA MET A 207 1.83 6.43 10.06
C MET A 207 2.72 5.22 10.34
N ASP A 208 2.18 4.24 11.07
CA ASP A 208 2.75 2.91 11.24
C ASP A 208 1.66 1.88 10.93
N ASN A 209 1.89 1.10 9.88
CA ASN A 209 0.91 0.15 9.36
C ASN A 209 1.55 -1.22 9.16
N PRO A 210 1.64 -2.03 10.24
CA PRO A 210 2.05 -3.41 10.13
C PRO A 210 1.01 -4.23 9.36
N GLY A 211 1.48 -5.06 8.44
CA GLY A 211 0.60 -5.94 7.66
C GLY A 211 0.22 -7.20 8.41
N ILE A 212 -0.87 -7.82 7.96
CA ILE A 212 -1.34 -9.11 8.51
C ILE A 212 -0.42 -10.29 8.15
N LEU A 213 0.30 -10.21 7.02
CA LEU A 213 1.38 -11.16 6.73
C LEU A 213 2.57 -10.81 7.62
N LYS A 214 3.05 -11.78 8.39
CA LYS A 214 4.16 -11.58 9.34
C LYS A 214 5.33 -10.89 8.66
N THR A 215 5.98 -9.97 9.38
CA THR A 215 7.14 -9.17 8.98
C THR A 215 6.89 -8.03 7.99
N SER A 216 5.73 -7.99 7.32
CA SER A 216 5.40 -6.83 6.48
C SER A 216 5.08 -5.60 7.33
N ASN A 217 5.62 -4.46 6.97
CA ASN A 217 5.36 -3.19 7.65
C ASN A 217 5.58 -2.00 6.73
N PHE A 218 4.75 -0.98 6.87
CA PHE A 218 4.87 0.29 6.18
C PHE A 218 4.82 1.43 7.18
N GLN A 219 5.88 2.23 7.22
CA GLN A 219 5.99 3.42 8.04
C GLN A 219 6.20 4.65 7.16
N ARG A 220 5.50 5.72 7.47
CA ARG A 220 5.64 6.98 6.77
C ARG A 220 5.65 8.14 7.76
N THR A 221 6.66 9.00 7.66
CA THR A 221 6.72 10.28 8.33
C THR A 221 6.67 11.38 7.29
N THR A 222 5.78 12.34 7.46
CA THR A 222 5.62 13.46 6.52
C THR A 222 5.70 14.78 7.25
N ALA A 223 6.27 15.77 6.58
CA ALA A 223 6.21 17.17 7.00
C ALA A 223 5.94 18.04 5.77
N ALA A 224 5.00 18.95 5.88
CA ALA A 224 4.66 19.86 4.78
C ALA A 224 4.54 21.30 5.27
N VAL A 225 5.03 22.21 4.44
CA VAL A 225 4.94 23.65 4.64
C VAL A 225 4.35 24.30 3.41
N SER A 226 3.32 25.10 3.59
CA SER A 226 2.73 25.91 2.53
C SER A 226 2.69 27.37 2.96
N LEU A 227 3.26 28.24 2.14
CA LEU A 227 3.30 29.68 2.33
C LEU A 227 2.70 30.35 1.08
N ASN A 228 1.67 31.14 1.26
CA ASN A 228 0.94 31.75 0.15
C ASN A 228 0.91 33.28 0.29
N PRO A 229 2.07 33.98 0.24
CA PRO A 229 2.10 35.44 0.37
C PRO A 229 1.41 36.13 -0.81
N VAL A 230 0.69 37.18 -0.48
CA VAL A 230 0.07 38.08 -1.45
C VAL A 230 0.66 39.45 -1.24
N LEU A 231 1.46 39.91 -2.19
CA LEU A 231 2.26 41.12 -2.11
C LEU A 231 1.73 42.21 -3.06
N TRP A 232 2.13 43.44 -2.79
CA TRP A 232 1.83 44.62 -3.63
C TRP A 232 0.37 44.74 -4.01
N ASP A 233 -0.50 44.91 -3.02
CA ASP A 233 -1.95 45.04 -3.20
C ASP A 233 -2.58 44.01 -4.13
N LYS A 234 -2.15 42.73 -3.98
CA LYS A 234 -2.61 41.59 -4.74
C LYS A 234 -2.05 41.44 -6.17
N HIS A 235 -1.08 42.27 -6.56
CA HIS A 235 -0.45 42.16 -7.87
C HIS A 235 0.50 40.96 -7.98
N LEU A 236 1.10 40.54 -6.85
CA LEU A 236 1.96 39.34 -6.82
C LEU A 236 1.43 38.31 -5.84
N LYS A 237 1.10 37.14 -6.36
CA LYS A 237 0.74 35.97 -5.56
C LYS A 237 1.85 34.94 -5.72
N LEU A 238 2.42 34.48 -4.62
CA LEU A 238 3.41 33.42 -4.61
C LEU A 238 2.83 32.22 -3.89
N ASP A 239 3.09 31.03 -4.43
CA ASP A 239 2.75 29.75 -3.82
C ASP A 239 4.05 28.99 -3.58
N PHE A 240 4.45 28.86 -2.33
CA PHE A 240 5.58 28.04 -1.91
C PHE A 240 5.06 26.83 -1.16
N ASN A 241 5.30 25.63 -1.73
CA ASN A 241 4.95 24.37 -1.12
C ASN A 241 6.19 23.48 -1.01
N ALA A 242 6.50 23.02 0.20
CA ALA A 242 7.56 22.07 0.45
C ALA A 242 6.95 20.85 1.16
N ASN A 243 7.17 19.68 0.58
CA ASN A 243 6.72 18.41 1.13
C ASN A 243 7.92 17.50 1.33
N LEU A 244 8.10 17.03 2.55
CA LEU A 244 9.10 16.05 2.93
C LEU A 244 8.40 14.77 3.32
N SER A 245 8.92 13.64 2.83
CA SER A 245 8.39 12.33 3.17
C SER A 245 9.52 11.35 3.42
N TRP A 246 9.40 10.61 4.50
CA TRP A 246 10.29 9.55 4.89
C TRP A 246 9.49 8.26 4.97
N VAL A 247 9.78 7.33 4.06
CA VAL A 247 9.07 6.06 3.97
C VAL A 247 10.04 4.93 4.30
N LYS A 248 9.63 4.06 5.22
CA LYS A 248 10.29 2.79 5.50
C LYS A 248 9.30 1.67 5.22
N ASN A 249 9.62 0.85 4.24
CA ASN A 249 8.77 -0.27 3.84
C ASN A 249 9.54 -1.58 4.01
N ARG A 250 8.90 -2.55 4.64
CA ARG A 250 9.36 -3.93 4.72
C ARG A 250 8.32 -4.80 4.05
N PHE A 251 8.67 -5.33 2.89
CA PHE A 251 7.80 -6.22 2.13
C PHE A 251 7.74 -7.59 2.80
N GLY A 252 6.56 -8.13 2.97
CA GLY A 252 6.37 -9.52 3.32
C GLY A 252 6.67 -10.40 2.10
N TYR A 253 7.01 -11.65 2.35
CA TYR A 253 7.19 -12.64 1.29
C TYR A 253 5.81 -13.17 0.86
N GLU A 254 5.27 -12.61 -0.22
CA GLU A 254 3.89 -12.91 -0.66
C GLU A 254 3.71 -14.36 -1.10
N ASP A 255 4.76 -15.01 -1.65
CA ASP A 255 4.71 -16.43 -2.00
C ASP A 255 4.50 -17.33 -0.79
N ALA A 256 4.74 -16.85 0.43
CA ALA A 256 4.42 -17.59 1.65
C ALA A 256 2.94 -17.98 1.71
N ILE A 257 2.05 -17.18 1.12
CA ILE A 257 0.61 -17.46 1.10
C ILE A 257 0.32 -18.71 0.26
N SER A 258 0.85 -18.77 -0.95
CA SER A 258 0.68 -19.94 -1.82
C SER A 258 1.39 -21.17 -1.28
N ASN A 259 2.55 -20.97 -0.64
CA ASN A 259 3.32 -22.04 -0.03
C ASN A 259 2.61 -22.63 1.19
N ALA A 260 2.01 -21.79 2.04
CA ALA A 260 1.25 -22.25 3.20
C ALA A 260 0.03 -23.14 2.82
N LEU A 261 -0.52 -22.95 1.61
CA LEU A 261 -1.62 -23.80 1.10
C LEU A 261 -1.13 -25.17 0.61
N ARG A 262 0.14 -25.30 0.28
CA ARG A 262 0.73 -26.52 -0.30
C ARG A 262 1.57 -27.31 0.71
N MET A 263 1.89 -26.69 1.84
CA MET A 263 2.76 -27.27 2.84
C MET A 263 2.06 -28.41 3.57
N ASP A 264 2.80 -29.50 3.84
CA ASP A 264 2.33 -30.66 4.57
C ASP A 264 1.90 -30.27 6.00
N PRO A 265 0.61 -30.40 6.35
CA PRO A 265 0.11 -30.04 7.67
C PRO A 265 0.57 -30.98 8.79
N THR A 266 1.19 -32.11 8.46
CA THR A 266 1.71 -33.08 9.44
C THR A 266 3.09 -32.70 9.99
N GLN A 267 3.74 -31.71 9.39
CA GLN A 267 5.07 -31.25 9.79
C GLN A 267 4.99 -30.20 10.91
N ALA A 268 6.01 -30.16 11.75
CA ALA A 268 6.15 -29.12 12.78
C ALA A 268 6.68 -27.81 12.16
N VAL A 269 6.36 -26.67 12.77
CA VAL A 269 6.93 -25.36 12.36
C VAL A 269 8.44 -25.33 12.59
N TYR A 270 8.88 -25.92 13.70
CA TYR A 270 10.29 -26.04 14.08
C TYR A 270 10.70 -27.50 14.04
N ASP A 271 11.83 -27.77 13.43
CA ASP A 271 12.47 -29.07 13.42
C ASP A 271 13.87 -28.96 14.00
N ASP A 272 14.01 -29.39 15.27
CA ASP A 272 15.29 -29.44 15.97
C ASP A 272 16.12 -30.67 15.58
N THR A 273 15.46 -31.63 14.94
CA THR A 273 16.11 -32.86 14.51
C THR A 273 16.62 -32.70 13.09
N SER A 274 17.92 -32.58 12.91
CA SER A 274 18.51 -32.75 11.59
C SER A 274 18.26 -34.18 11.13
N ALA A 275 17.18 -34.42 10.42
CA ALA A 275 16.85 -35.73 9.87
C ALA A 275 17.97 -36.33 8.99
N ASN A 276 19.01 -35.57 8.67
CA ASN A 276 20.14 -35.96 7.83
C ASN A 276 21.50 -35.54 8.38
N GLY A 277 21.65 -35.29 9.70
CA GLY A 277 22.93 -34.92 10.30
C GLY A 277 23.52 -33.59 9.82
N LYS A 278 22.76 -32.77 9.12
CA LYS A 278 23.15 -31.41 8.72
C LYS A 278 22.64 -30.42 9.74
N THR A 279 23.51 -29.54 10.19
CA THR A 279 23.16 -28.40 11.01
C THR A 279 22.05 -27.62 10.27
N ILE A 280 20.90 -27.41 10.93
CA ILE A 280 19.76 -26.77 10.32
C ILE A 280 20.15 -25.33 9.96
N PRO A 281 20.27 -24.96 8.68
CA PRO A 281 20.86 -23.69 8.29
C PRO A 281 19.95 -22.49 8.52
N PHE A 282 18.66 -22.67 8.92
CA PHE A 282 17.64 -21.65 8.91
C PHE A 282 16.95 -21.43 10.25
N GLY A 283 17.70 -21.48 11.34
CA GLY A 283 17.18 -21.15 12.66
C GLY A 283 16.21 -22.16 13.25
N GLY A 284 16.21 -23.41 12.77
CA GLY A 284 15.39 -24.48 13.30
C GLY A 284 13.98 -24.59 12.70
N TYR A 285 13.68 -23.84 11.65
CA TYR A 285 12.41 -24.00 10.94
C TYR A 285 12.40 -25.25 10.05
N PHE A 286 11.26 -25.91 9.95
CA PHE A 286 11.07 -27.03 9.04
C PHE A 286 11.25 -26.59 7.58
N GLU A 287 12.01 -27.37 6.83
CA GLU A 287 12.26 -27.15 5.40
C GLU A 287 11.92 -28.39 4.59
N TRP A 288 11.23 -28.18 3.47
CA TRP A 288 10.98 -29.26 2.53
C TRP A 288 12.21 -29.46 1.65
N LEU A 289 12.82 -30.62 1.76
CA LEU A 289 13.91 -31.05 0.87
C LEU A 289 13.33 -31.74 -0.37
N GLN A 290 13.62 -31.22 -1.55
CA GLN A 290 13.30 -31.97 -2.77
C GLN A 290 14.22 -33.17 -2.92
N PRO A 291 13.73 -34.29 -3.51
CA PRO A 291 14.58 -35.39 -3.94
C PRO A 291 15.62 -34.87 -4.94
N GLY A 292 16.90 -34.85 -4.53
CA GLY A 292 18.01 -34.28 -5.32
C GLY A 292 18.87 -33.28 -4.57
N GLY A 293 18.51 -32.90 -3.36
CA GLY A 293 19.36 -32.13 -2.45
C GLY A 293 19.33 -30.63 -2.63
N ASP A 294 18.53 -30.11 -3.54
CA ASP A 294 18.31 -28.68 -3.62
C ASP A 294 17.27 -28.27 -2.59
N LEU A 295 17.68 -27.42 -1.67
CA LEU A 295 16.80 -26.73 -0.73
C LEU A 295 15.81 -25.87 -1.51
N ASN A 296 14.60 -26.37 -1.67
CA ASN A 296 13.51 -25.51 -2.10
C ASN A 296 13.13 -24.64 -0.90
N LEU A 297 13.57 -23.38 -0.91
CA LEU A 297 13.30 -22.40 0.12
C LEU A 297 11.81 -22.04 0.13
N LEU A 298 10.95 -23.00 0.48
CA LEU A 298 9.52 -22.76 0.72
C LEU A 298 9.30 -22.10 2.08
N THR A 299 10.33 -22.05 2.91
CA THR A 299 10.29 -21.33 4.17
C THR A 299 10.28 -19.85 3.90
N ALA A 300 9.18 -19.24 4.23
CA ALA A 300 9.08 -17.80 4.27
C ALA A 300 10.10 -17.26 5.28
N ARG A 301 11.30 -16.92 4.79
CA ARG A 301 12.25 -16.15 5.56
C ARG A 301 11.76 -14.74 5.72
N ASN A 302 10.98 -14.52 6.71
CA ASN A 302 10.61 -13.16 7.05
C ASN A 302 11.11 -12.79 8.42
#